data_3337604d0ef0cb8b84b49410f77aebed
#
_entry.id   3337604d0ef0cb8b84b49410f77aebed
#
_cell.length_a   1.000
_cell.length_b   1.000
_cell.length_c   1.000
_cell.angle_alpha   90.00
_cell.angle_beta   90.00
_cell.angle_gamma   90.00
#
_symmetry.space_group_name_H-M   'P 1'
#
loop_
_entity.id
_entity.type
_entity.pdbx_description
1 polymer ?
#
loop_
_entity_poly.entity_id
_entity_poly.type
_entity_poly.pdbx_seq_one_letter_code
_entity_poly.pdbx_strand_id
1 'polypeptide(L)'
;MSYAVKEIYATLQGEGAQTGRRAAFLRFAGCNLWSGREADRANAQCRFCDTDFVGTDGPGGGRFADADALADTVAAVWGEASDHRLVVATGGEPTLQLDAPLVAALRARGFAVAVESNGTLPCPEVDWLTVSPKAGTQVVQRRGHELKLVFPQAGLPPAAVEDWDFAHFFLQPMDGPDAAANTQAAAAFCLAHPRWRLSLQTHKLIGLP
;
A
#
# COMPACT_ATOMS: atom_id res chain seq x y z
N MET A 1 11.85 18.66 3.68
CA MET A 1 10.67 18.26 4.47
C MET A 1 11.11 17.11 5.38
N SER A 2 10.62 16.98 6.59
CA SER A 2 10.95 15.84 7.45
C SER A 2 9.94 14.72 7.27
N TYR A 3 10.36 13.46 7.44
CA TYR A 3 9.53 12.28 7.25
C TYR A 3 9.39 11.51 8.57
N ALA A 4 8.17 11.10 8.90
CA ALA A 4 7.88 10.25 10.03
C ALA A 4 7.59 8.82 9.51
N VAL A 5 8.46 7.89 9.81
CA VAL A 5 8.44 6.53 9.31
C VAL A 5 8.19 5.56 10.45
N LYS A 6 7.15 4.73 10.34
CA LYS A 6 6.83 3.69 11.33
C LYS A 6 7.91 2.62 11.32
N GLU A 7 8.25 2.11 10.13
CA GLU A 7 9.21 1.02 9.97
C GLU A 7 9.75 0.93 8.54
N ILE A 8 10.94 0.34 8.39
CA ILE A 8 11.53 -0.03 7.10
C ILE A 8 12.05 -1.46 7.23
N TYR A 9 11.63 -2.36 6.35
CA TYR A 9 12.05 -3.77 6.38
C TYR A 9 12.07 -4.38 4.98
N ALA A 10 12.92 -5.39 4.78
CA ALA A 10 12.97 -6.15 3.54
C ALA A 10 12.06 -7.39 3.63
N THR A 11 11.24 -7.59 2.60
CA THR A 11 10.31 -8.72 2.49
C THR A 11 10.01 -9.05 1.03
N LEU A 12 9.02 -9.89 0.79
CA LEU A 12 8.39 -10.07 -0.52
C LEU A 12 7.09 -9.30 -0.57
N GLN A 13 6.85 -8.57 -1.68
CA GLN A 13 5.52 -8.01 -1.94
C GLN A 13 4.51 -9.16 -1.98
N GLY A 14 3.51 -9.11 -1.12
CA GLY A 14 2.52 -10.18 -0.95
C GLY A 14 1.22 -9.96 -1.70
N GLU A 15 1.05 -8.82 -2.39
CA GLU A 15 -0.23 -8.39 -2.94
C GLU A 15 -0.11 -7.88 -4.38
N GLY A 16 -1.20 -8.00 -5.15
CA GLY A 16 -1.34 -7.41 -6.47
C GLY A 16 -0.39 -7.97 -7.53
N ALA A 17 -0.11 -7.16 -8.54
CA ALA A 17 0.68 -7.57 -9.71
C ALA A 17 2.17 -7.77 -9.39
N GLN A 18 2.66 -7.17 -8.30
CA GLN A 18 4.06 -7.26 -7.89
C GLN A 18 4.33 -8.41 -6.90
N THR A 19 3.34 -9.27 -6.63
CA THR A 19 3.45 -10.40 -5.71
C THR A 19 4.67 -11.27 -6.02
N GLY A 20 5.41 -11.64 -4.97
CA GLY A 20 6.60 -12.47 -5.03
C GLY A 20 7.91 -11.71 -5.27
N ARG A 21 7.86 -10.41 -5.61
CA ARG A 21 9.07 -9.61 -5.76
C ARG A 21 9.66 -9.22 -4.41
N ARG A 22 10.99 -9.32 -4.27
CA ARG A 22 11.69 -8.72 -3.14
C ARG A 22 11.47 -7.21 -3.14
N ALA A 23 11.15 -6.65 -1.98
CA ALA A 23 10.93 -5.22 -1.80
C ALA A 23 11.45 -4.74 -0.43
N ALA A 24 11.87 -3.49 -0.36
CA ALA A 24 12.00 -2.76 0.88
C ALA A 24 10.66 -2.04 1.14
N PHE A 25 9.97 -2.39 2.20
CA PHE A 25 8.75 -1.70 2.60
C PHE A 25 9.12 -0.48 3.42
N LEU A 26 8.70 0.69 2.97
CA LEU A 26 8.81 1.97 3.64
C LEU A 26 7.43 2.36 4.14
N ARG A 27 7.15 2.09 5.42
CA ARG A 27 5.86 2.38 6.04
C ARG A 27 5.89 3.73 6.74
N PHE A 28 5.20 4.70 6.17
CA PHE A 28 5.02 6.01 6.81
C PHE A 28 4.05 5.93 8.00
N ALA A 29 4.29 6.78 8.99
CA ALA A 29 3.39 6.97 10.11
C ALA A 29 2.23 7.91 9.75
N GLY A 30 1.02 7.59 10.24
CA GLY A 30 -0.18 8.40 10.10
C GLY A 30 -1.03 8.08 8.87
N CYS A 31 -2.33 8.32 9.00
CA CYS A 31 -3.33 8.14 7.96
C CYS A 31 -4.42 9.21 8.09
N ASN A 32 -4.99 9.63 6.97
CA ASN A 32 -6.10 10.58 6.94
C ASN A 32 -7.49 9.93 7.05
N LEU A 33 -7.59 8.60 7.05
CA LEU A 33 -8.86 7.88 7.12
C LEU A 33 -9.11 7.21 8.48
N TRP A 34 -8.08 7.06 9.29
CA TRP A 34 -8.15 6.50 10.64
C TRP A 34 -6.96 6.96 11.47
N SER A 35 -7.16 7.19 12.76
CA SER A 35 -6.09 7.58 13.69
C SER A 35 -5.11 6.44 14.02
N GLY A 36 -5.44 5.20 13.68
CA GLY A 36 -4.71 3.99 14.08
C GLY A 36 -5.00 3.53 15.51
N ARG A 37 -5.86 4.23 16.24
CA ARG A 37 -6.23 3.88 17.60
C ARG A 37 -7.52 3.09 17.63
N GLU A 38 -7.54 1.95 18.30
CA GLU A 38 -8.73 1.09 18.36
C GLU A 38 -9.97 1.80 18.92
N ALA A 39 -9.79 2.68 19.90
CA ALA A 39 -10.87 3.50 20.48
C ALA A 39 -11.59 4.37 19.42
N ASP A 40 -10.94 4.73 18.35
CA ASP A 40 -11.47 5.60 17.30
C ASP A 40 -12.03 4.80 16.11
N ARG A 41 -11.84 3.47 16.06
CA ARG A 41 -12.21 2.61 14.91
C ARG A 41 -13.68 2.73 14.52
N ALA A 42 -14.57 2.81 15.49
CA ALA A 42 -16.01 2.92 15.23
C ALA A 42 -16.39 4.16 14.40
N ASN A 43 -15.60 5.23 14.52
CA ASN A 43 -15.79 6.50 13.80
C ASN A 43 -14.87 6.67 12.60
N ALA A 44 -13.97 5.69 12.34
CA ALA A 44 -13.05 5.72 11.22
C ALA A 44 -13.77 5.56 9.88
N GLN A 45 -13.28 6.20 8.82
CA GLN A 45 -13.74 5.91 7.47
C GLN A 45 -13.24 4.54 7.00
N CYS A 46 -11.99 4.17 7.32
CA CYS A 46 -11.43 2.84 7.09
C CYS A 46 -11.49 2.02 8.39
N ARG A 47 -12.57 1.24 8.58
CA ARG A 47 -12.80 0.45 9.81
C ARG A 47 -12.13 -0.92 9.81
N PHE A 48 -11.73 -1.42 8.64
CA PHE A 48 -11.15 -2.75 8.45
C PHE A 48 -9.62 -2.74 8.27
N CYS A 49 -8.96 -1.61 8.61
CA CYS A 49 -7.51 -1.52 8.49
C CYS A 49 -6.83 -2.49 9.46
N ASP A 50 -5.92 -3.30 8.93
CA ASP A 50 -5.12 -4.31 9.65
C ASP A 50 -3.66 -3.88 9.85
N THR A 51 -3.32 -2.62 9.49
CA THR A 51 -1.95 -2.12 9.50
C THR A 51 -1.69 -1.27 10.75
N ASP A 52 -0.58 -1.55 11.44
CA ASP A 52 -0.02 -0.65 12.45
C ASP A 52 0.86 0.42 11.76
N PHE A 53 0.42 1.66 11.83
CA PHE A 53 1.13 2.83 11.33
C PHE A 53 1.29 3.94 12.38
N VAL A 54 1.06 3.60 13.65
CA VAL A 54 1.15 4.58 14.75
C VAL A 54 2.58 4.63 15.30
N GLY A 55 3.10 5.85 15.47
CA GLY A 55 4.45 6.03 15.99
C GLY A 55 5.54 5.86 14.93
N THR A 56 6.79 5.81 15.40
CA THR A 56 8.01 5.69 14.56
C THR A 56 8.99 4.71 15.18
N ASP A 57 8.51 3.70 15.86
CA ASP A 57 9.22 2.83 16.79
C ASP A 57 9.47 1.41 16.24
N GLY A 58 9.05 1.13 15.02
CA GLY A 58 9.32 -0.14 14.34
C GLY A 58 10.77 -0.24 13.82
N PRO A 59 11.18 -1.43 13.33
CA PRO A 59 12.51 -1.64 12.75
C PRO A 59 12.82 -0.63 11.64
N GLY A 60 13.98 0.05 11.72
CA GLY A 60 14.37 1.09 10.75
C GLY A 60 13.49 2.34 10.76
N GLY A 61 12.49 2.40 11.66
CA GLY A 61 11.62 3.56 11.84
C GLY A 61 12.32 4.75 12.48
N GLY A 62 11.68 5.92 12.40
CA GLY A 62 12.25 7.15 12.95
C GLY A 62 11.69 8.41 12.32
N ARG A 63 12.30 9.54 12.70
CA ARG A 63 12.10 10.83 12.05
C ARG A 63 13.34 11.18 11.23
N PHE A 64 13.15 11.35 9.93
CA PHE A 64 14.23 11.67 8.99
C PHE A 64 14.16 13.14 8.62
N ALA A 65 15.30 13.82 8.70
CA ALA A 65 15.39 15.26 8.46
C ALA A 65 15.16 15.63 6.99
N ASP A 66 15.61 14.75 6.07
CA ASP A 66 15.54 14.97 4.63
C ASP A 66 15.39 13.66 3.85
N ALA A 67 15.24 13.79 2.54
CA ALA A 67 15.01 12.68 1.63
C ALA A 67 16.24 11.75 1.49
N ASP A 68 17.43 12.30 1.53
CA ASP A 68 18.67 11.53 1.37
C ASP A 68 18.91 10.62 2.57
N ALA A 69 18.74 11.12 3.79
CA ALA A 69 18.87 10.33 5.01
C ALA A 69 17.88 9.14 5.03
N LEU A 70 16.63 9.38 4.57
CA LEU A 70 15.63 8.32 4.48
C LEU A 70 15.99 7.31 3.39
N ALA A 71 16.38 7.77 2.20
CA ALA A 71 16.73 6.90 1.09
C ALA A 71 18.00 6.06 1.39
N ASP A 72 18.96 6.60 2.14
CA ASP A 72 20.15 5.85 2.61
C ASP A 72 19.75 4.71 3.56
N THR A 73 18.79 4.97 4.46
CA THR A 73 18.27 3.94 5.36
C THR A 73 17.53 2.83 4.58
N VAL A 74 16.73 3.18 3.59
CA VAL A 74 16.08 2.19 2.70
C VAL A 74 17.13 1.36 1.96
N ALA A 75 18.20 2.00 1.46
CA ALA A 75 19.29 1.30 0.78
C ALA A 75 20.07 0.35 1.72
N ALA A 76 20.28 0.76 2.97
CA ALA A 76 20.92 -0.09 3.99
C ALA A 76 20.06 -1.33 4.32
N VAL A 77 18.74 -1.17 4.43
CA VAL A 77 17.81 -2.29 4.66
C VAL A 77 17.77 -3.24 3.44
N TRP A 78 17.85 -2.71 2.23
CA TRP A 78 17.94 -3.55 1.03
C TRP A 78 19.22 -4.40 1.02
N GLY A 79 20.35 -3.86 1.45
CA GLY A 79 21.64 -4.52 1.46
C GLY A 79 22.41 -4.40 0.13
N GLU A 80 23.37 -5.31 -0.10
CA GLU A 80 24.39 -5.17 -1.15
C GLU A 80 23.89 -5.44 -2.58
N ALA A 81 22.79 -6.16 -2.75
CA ALA A 81 22.26 -6.45 -4.09
C ALA A 81 21.96 -5.15 -4.86
N SER A 82 22.54 -5.00 -6.05
CA SER A 82 22.44 -3.76 -6.85
C SER A 82 21.35 -3.79 -7.91
N ASP A 83 20.80 -4.96 -8.21
CA ASP A 83 19.80 -5.18 -9.25
C ASP A 83 18.37 -5.33 -8.69
N HIS A 84 17.39 -5.09 -9.55
CA HIS A 84 15.97 -5.27 -9.27
C HIS A 84 15.45 -4.58 -8.00
N ARG A 85 16.11 -3.51 -7.56
CA ARG A 85 15.73 -2.78 -6.36
C ARG A 85 14.31 -2.24 -6.46
N LEU A 86 13.48 -2.60 -5.49
CA LEU A 86 12.10 -2.14 -5.36
C LEU A 86 11.88 -1.61 -3.95
N VAL A 87 11.37 -0.40 -3.83
CA VAL A 87 10.80 0.12 -2.60
C VAL A 87 9.29 0.24 -2.74
N VAL A 88 8.55 -0.23 -1.73
CA VAL A 88 7.09 -0.05 -1.63
C VAL A 88 6.83 0.98 -0.53
N ALA A 89 6.52 2.20 -0.96
CA ALA A 89 6.07 3.26 -0.07
C ALA A 89 4.60 3.02 0.30
N THR A 90 4.36 2.76 1.55
CA THR A 90 3.07 2.41 2.13
C THR A 90 2.91 3.06 3.51
N GLY A 91 2.04 2.57 4.35
CA GLY A 91 1.91 3.01 5.73
C GLY A 91 0.46 3.10 6.15
N GLY A 92 0.10 4.18 6.83
CA GLY A 92 -1.28 4.64 6.90
C GLY A 92 -1.69 5.20 5.54
N GLU A 93 -1.23 6.42 5.23
CA GLU A 93 -1.36 6.99 3.88
C GLU A 93 -0.02 7.65 3.47
N PRO A 94 0.74 7.04 2.54
CA PRO A 94 2.07 7.54 2.18
C PRO A 94 2.03 8.91 1.50
N THR A 95 0.97 9.25 0.75
CA THR A 95 0.89 10.53 0.03
C THR A 95 0.75 11.76 0.94
N LEU A 96 0.55 11.56 2.24
CA LEU A 96 0.67 12.64 3.23
C LEU A 96 2.11 13.17 3.35
N GLN A 97 3.10 12.34 3.03
CA GLN A 97 4.51 12.65 3.27
C GLN A 97 5.40 12.41 2.03
N LEU A 98 5.05 11.45 1.16
CA LEU A 98 5.84 11.13 -0.04
C LEU A 98 5.81 12.31 -1.00
N ASP A 99 6.97 12.85 -1.29
CA ASP A 99 7.17 13.98 -2.19
C ASP A 99 8.16 13.67 -3.33
N ALA A 100 8.24 14.55 -4.32
CA ALA A 100 9.14 14.38 -5.46
C ALA A 100 10.62 14.31 -5.06
N PRO A 101 11.13 15.08 -4.06
CA PRO A 101 12.50 14.93 -3.57
C PRO A 101 12.80 13.51 -3.06
N LEU A 102 11.91 12.89 -2.31
CA LEU A 102 12.13 11.54 -1.80
C LEU A 102 12.10 10.49 -2.93
N VAL A 103 11.17 10.63 -3.87
CA VAL A 103 11.15 9.76 -5.07
C VAL A 103 12.46 9.87 -5.84
N ALA A 104 12.97 11.08 -6.05
CA ALA A 104 14.25 11.31 -6.72
C ALA A 104 15.43 10.71 -5.96
N ALA A 105 15.47 10.85 -4.62
CA ALA A 105 16.52 10.29 -3.78
C ALA A 105 16.54 8.75 -3.80
N LEU A 106 15.37 8.11 -3.79
CA LEU A 106 15.23 6.65 -3.92
C LEU A 106 15.69 6.16 -5.31
N ARG A 107 15.25 6.85 -6.38
CA ARG A 107 15.68 6.55 -7.75
C ARG A 107 17.19 6.73 -7.93
N ALA A 108 17.80 7.74 -7.33
CA ALA A 108 19.25 7.94 -7.35
C ALA A 108 20.04 6.77 -6.72
N ARG A 109 19.39 5.99 -5.83
CA ARG A 109 19.92 4.76 -5.22
C ARG A 109 19.54 3.49 -5.98
N GLY A 110 18.98 3.66 -7.18
CA GLY A 110 18.64 2.56 -8.09
C GLY A 110 17.30 1.86 -7.78
N PHE A 111 16.45 2.43 -6.93
CA PHE A 111 15.14 1.85 -6.65
C PHE A 111 14.10 2.24 -7.69
N ALA A 112 13.34 1.25 -8.15
CA ALA A 112 11.99 1.50 -8.65
C ALA A 112 11.09 1.80 -7.44
N VAL A 113 10.25 2.83 -7.54
CA VAL A 113 9.38 3.29 -6.46
C VAL A 113 7.95 2.86 -6.74
N ALA A 114 7.42 1.96 -5.91
CA ALA A 114 6.02 1.58 -5.87
C ALA A 114 5.31 2.28 -4.71
N VAL A 115 4.03 2.59 -4.88
CA VAL A 115 3.19 3.25 -3.88
C VAL A 115 1.89 2.50 -3.69
N GLU A 116 1.51 2.29 -2.44
CA GLU A 116 0.20 1.77 -2.02
C GLU A 116 -0.58 2.90 -1.33
N SER A 117 -1.58 3.47 -2.00
CA SER A 117 -2.34 4.64 -1.51
C SER A 117 -3.83 4.38 -1.44
N ASN A 118 -4.54 5.07 -0.55
CA ASN A 118 -6.00 5.10 -0.55
C ASN A 118 -6.60 6.01 -1.64
N GLY A 119 -5.76 6.78 -2.34
CA GLY A 119 -6.13 7.60 -3.48
C GLY A 119 -6.85 8.91 -3.15
N THR A 120 -6.95 9.30 -1.87
CA THR A 120 -7.62 10.55 -1.48
C THR A 120 -6.77 11.80 -1.70
N LEU A 121 -5.47 11.62 -1.94
CA LEU A 121 -4.52 12.69 -2.26
C LEU A 121 -3.81 12.38 -3.58
N PRO A 122 -3.31 13.41 -4.30
CA PRO A 122 -2.51 13.18 -5.50
C PRO A 122 -1.17 12.53 -5.14
N CYS A 123 -0.75 11.55 -5.94
CA CYS A 123 0.54 10.90 -5.81
C CYS A 123 1.57 11.58 -6.74
N PRO A 124 2.82 11.80 -6.32
CA PRO A 124 3.89 12.20 -7.23
C PRO A 124 4.12 11.12 -8.29
N GLU A 125 4.85 11.45 -9.35
CA GLU A 125 5.19 10.49 -10.41
C GLU A 125 6.10 9.38 -9.87
N VAL A 126 5.63 8.12 -9.97
CA VAL A 126 6.30 6.92 -9.47
C VAL A 126 6.30 5.80 -10.51
N ASP A 127 7.09 4.76 -10.29
CA ASP A 127 7.25 3.67 -11.25
C ASP A 127 6.09 2.65 -11.17
N TRP A 128 5.41 2.57 -10.03
CA TRP A 128 4.21 1.76 -9.85
C TRP A 128 3.27 2.41 -8.84
N LEU A 129 2.04 2.67 -9.22
CA LEU A 129 1.02 3.19 -8.33
C LEU A 129 -0.14 2.22 -8.21
N THR A 130 -0.37 1.74 -7.00
CA THR A 130 -1.55 0.99 -6.57
C THR A 130 -2.48 1.91 -5.80
N VAL A 131 -3.74 1.96 -6.21
CA VAL A 131 -4.79 2.67 -5.47
C VAL A 131 -5.77 1.67 -4.89
N SER A 132 -5.96 1.76 -3.57
CA SER A 132 -6.93 0.94 -2.82
C SER A 132 -8.03 1.84 -2.25
N PRO A 133 -9.10 2.13 -3.02
CA PRO A 133 -10.15 3.07 -2.60
C PRO A 133 -10.94 2.55 -1.41
N LYS A 134 -11.44 3.47 -0.59
CA LYS A 134 -12.26 3.17 0.58
C LYS A 134 -13.65 3.78 0.43
N ALA A 135 -14.67 3.02 0.77
CA ALA A 135 -16.05 3.47 0.70
C ALA A 135 -16.28 4.77 1.51
N GLY A 136 -17.08 5.67 0.98
CA GLY A 136 -17.39 6.95 1.63
C GLY A 136 -16.28 8.00 1.56
N THR A 137 -15.18 7.75 0.83
CA THR A 137 -14.10 8.73 0.63
C THR A 137 -14.18 9.38 -0.74
N GLN A 138 -13.67 10.62 -0.83
CA GLN A 138 -13.47 11.27 -2.12
C GLN A 138 -12.11 10.86 -2.69
N VAL A 139 -12.11 9.93 -3.64
CA VAL A 139 -10.89 9.50 -4.34
C VAL A 139 -10.59 10.49 -5.47
N VAL A 140 -9.42 11.12 -5.42
CA VAL A 140 -8.93 12.04 -6.46
C VAL A 140 -7.98 11.35 -7.43
N GLN A 141 -7.26 10.31 -6.98
CA GLN A 141 -6.32 9.54 -7.77
C GLN A 141 -7.06 8.37 -8.46
N ARG A 142 -7.71 8.65 -9.59
CA ARG A 142 -8.50 7.66 -10.35
C ARG A 142 -7.76 7.10 -11.56
N ARG A 143 -6.44 7.20 -11.55
CA ARG A 143 -5.56 6.63 -12.58
C ARG A 143 -4.28 6.13 -11.94
N GLY A 144 -3.71 5.08 -12.52
CA GLY A 144 -2.49 4.45 -12.03
C GLY A 144 -2.23 3.12 -12.71
N HIS A 145 -1.37 2.30 -12.12
CA HIS A 145 -1.03 1.00 -12.67
C HIS A 145 -2.01 -0.08 -12.20
N GLU A 146 -2.40 -0.03 -10.94
CA GLU A 146 -3.19 -1.05 -10.27
C GLU A 146 -4.28 -0.44 -9.39
N LEU A 147 -5.51 -0.91 -9.56
CA LEU A 147 -6.59 -0.71 -8.61
C LEU A 147 -6.78 -2.00 -7.81
N LYS A 148 -6.64 -1.91 -6.49
CA LYS A 148 -6.79 -3.03 -5.57
C LYS A 148 -7.94 -2.76 -4.61
N LEU A 149 -9.09 -3.37 -4.87
CA LEU A 149 -10.30 -3.17 -4.07
C LEU A 149 -10.41 -4.26 -3.00
N VAL A 150 -10.47 -3.85 -1.73
CA VAL A 150 -10.81 -4.76 -0.63
C VAL A 150 -12.25 -5.22 -0.79
N PHE A 151 -12.49 -6.54 -0.72
CA PHE A 151 -13.78 -7.15 -1.05
C PHE A 151 -14.20 -8.22 0.00
N PRO A 152 -15.49 -8.24 0.38
CA PRO A 152 -16.51 -7.27 0.03
C PRO A 152 -16.33 -5.94 0.78
N GLN A 153 -16.73 -4.83 0.18
CA GLN A 153 -16.70 -3.52 0.82
C GLN A 153 -18.06 -2.85 0.66
N ALA A 154 -18.79 -2.70 1.77
CA ALA A 154 -20.10 -2.06 1.76
C ALA A 154 -20.00 -0.62 1.24
N GLY A 155 -20.85 -0.27 0.28
CA GLY A 155 -20.89 1.07 -0.32
C GLY A 155 -19.87 1.33 -1.44
N LEU A 156 -19.01 0.33 -1.78
CA LEU A 156 -18.08 0.44 -2.91
C LEU A 156 -18.01 -0.90 -3.69
N PRO A 157 -19.04 -1.22 -4.50
CA PRO A 157 -19.00 -2.42 -5.33
C PRO A 157 -17.96 -2.28 -6.46
N PRO A 158 -17.41 -3.38 -7.01
CA PRO A 158 -16.44 -3.35 -8.11
C PRO A 158 -16.89 -2.50 -9.31
N ALA A 159 -18.14 -2.57 -9.69
CA ALA A 159 -18.70 -1.79 -10.80
C ALA A 159 -18.59 -0.26 -10.62
N ALA A 160 -18.46 0.23 -9.39
CA ALA A 160 -18.34 1.66 -9.12
C ALA A 160 -16.96 2.25 -9.49
N VAL A 161 -15.97 1.39 -9.80
CA VAL A 161 -14.59 1.79 -10.08
C VAL A 161 -14.05 1.21 -11.40
N GLU A 162 -14.87 0.48 -12.15
CA GLU A 162 -14.45 -0.17 -13.40
C GLU A 162 -14.15 0.82 -14.54
N ASP A 163 -14.70 2.03 -14.49
CA ASP A 163 -14.46 3.10 -15.47
C ASP A 163 -13.19 3.91 -15.17
N TRP A 164 -12.50 3.62 -14.04
CA TRP A 164 -11.27 4.33 -13.71
C TRP A 164 -10.10 3.88 -14.58
N ASP A 165 -9.12 4.76 -14.78
CA ASP A 165 -7.98 4.56 -15.67
C ASP A 165 -6.85 3.78 -14.98
N PHE A 166 -7.02 2.46 -14.89
CA PHE A 166 -6.04 1.52 -14.36
C PHE A 166 -5.79 0.37 -15.33
N ALA A 167 -4.52 -0.04 -15.45
CA ALA A 167 -4.14 -1.17 -16.27
C ALA A 167 -4.56 -2.52 -15.65
N HIS A 168 -4.57 -2.60 -14.31
CA HIS A 168 -4.84 -3.83 -13.57
C HIS A 168 -5.91 -3.60 -12.51
N PHE A 169 -6.83 -4.55 -12.38
CA PHE A 169 -7.90 -4.54 -11.39
C PHE A 169 -7.80 -5.80 -10.52
N PHE A 170 -7.70 -5.60 -9.21
CA PHE A 170 -7.61 -6.68 -8.24
C PHE A 170 -8.69 -6.59 -7.17
N LEU A 171 -9.27 -7.75 -6.84
CA LEU A 171 -10.04 -7.93 -5.62
C LEU A 171 -9.15 -8.57 -4.57
N GLN A 172 -9.07 -7.95 -3.42
CA GLN A 172 -8.38 -8.48 -2.26
C GLN A 172 -9.38 -8.83 -1.18
N PRO A 173 -9.52 -10.11 -0.80
CA PRO A 173 -10.43 -10.50 0.28
C PRO A 173 -10.19 -9.68 1.53
N MET A 174 -11.26 -9.14 2.12
CA MET A 174 -11.16 -8.47 3.41
C MET A 174 -10.72 -9.48 4.47
N ASP A 175 -9.66 -9.14 5.19
CA ASP A 175 -9.15 -9.95 6.31
C ASP A 175 -10.08 -9.86 7.54
N GLY A 176 -9.96 -10.81 8.45
CA GLY A 176 -10.73 -10.87 9.67
C GLY A 176 -11.49 -12.19 9.84
N PRO A 177 -12.51 -12.23 10.71
CA PRO A 177 -13.25 -13.46 11.02
C PRO A 177 -13.84 -14.17 9.79
N ASP A 178 -14.23 -13.41 8.78
CA ASP A 178 -14.87 -13.92 7.56
C ASP A 178 -13.89 -14.12 6.38
N ALA A 179 -12.57 -14.06 6.61
CA ALA A 179 -11.54 -14.08 5.57
C ALA A 179 -11.69 -15.25 4.58
N ALA A 180 -12.04 -16.44 5.07
CA ALA A 180 -12.25 -17.61 4.20
C ALA A 180 -13.46 -17.42 3.26
N ALA A 181 -14.58 -16.97 3.77
CA ALA A 181 -15.78 -16.68 2.99
C ALA A 181 -15.54 -15.54 1.99
N ASN A 182 -14.84 -14.48 2.42
CA ASN A 182 -14.47 -13.35 1.56
C ASN A 182 -13.55 -13.79 0.43
N THR A 183 -12.62 -14.72 0.70
CA THR A 183 -11.72 -15.29 -0.32
C THR A 183 -12.50 -16.06 -1.38
N GLN A 184 -13.44 -16.92 -0.96
CA GLN A 184 -14.30 -17.64 -1.89
C GLN A 184 -15.17 -16.71 -2.73
N ALA A 185 -15.75 -15.69 -2.10
CA ALA A 185 -16.58 -14.71 -2.79
C ALA A 185 -15.75 -13.89 -3.82
N ALA A 186 -14.55 -13.44 -3.45
CA ALA A 186 -13.66 -12.72 -4.37
C ALA A 186 -13.22 -13.61 -5.54
N ALA A 187 -12.88 -14.89 -5.29
CA ALA A 187 -12.51 -15.83 -6.33
C ALA A 187 -13.69 -16.11 -7.29
N ALA A 188 -14.89 -16.33 -6.76
CA ALA A 188 -16.09 -16.52 -7.57
C ALA A 188 -16.40 -15.29 -8.43
N PHE A 189 -16.24 -14.07 -7.87
CA PHE A 189 -16.41 -12.84 -8.62
C PHE A 189 -15.39 -12.72 -9.76
N CYS A 190 -14.10 -12.98 -9.50
CA CYS A 190 -13.07 -12.92 -10.53
C CYS A 190 -13.31 -13.94 -11.65
N LEU A 191 -13.80 -15.14 -11.34
CA LEU A 191 -14.18 -16.15 -12.35
C LEU A 191 -15.32 -15.67 -13.26
N ALA A 192 -16.27 -14.95 -12.70
CA ALA A 192 -17.41 -14.39 -13.44
C ALA A 192 -17.06 -13.09 -14.19
N HIS A 193 -16.02 -12.37 -13.78
CA HIS A 193 -15.63 -11.06 -14.31
C HIS A 193 -14.14 -11.04 -14.65
N PRO A 194 -13.71 -11.50 -15.85
CA PRO A 194 -12.30 -11.72 -16.20
C PRO A 194 -11.40 -10.48 -16.19
N ARG A 195 -11.96 -9.30 -16.12
CA ARG A 195 -11.19 -8.05 -15.91
C ARG A 195 -10.54 -8.01 -14.53
N TRP A 196 -11.20 -8.60 -13.54
CA TRP A 196 -10.75 -8.63 -12.16
C TRP A 196 -9.86 -9.85 -11.90
N ARG A 197 -8.80 -9.63 -11.17
CA ARG A 197 -7.85 -10.66 -10.74
C ARG A 197 -7.90 -10.78 -9.21
N LEU A 198 -7.70 -11.99 -8.71
CA LEU A 198 -7.62 -12.23 -7.28
C LEU A 198 -6.25 -11.79 -6.76
N SER A 199 -6.21 -10.95 -5.73
CA SER A 199 -5.03 -10.65 -4.93
C SER A 199 -5.18 -11.29 -3.57
N LEU A 200 -4.20 -12.07 -3.15
CA LEU A 200 -4.13 -12.60 -1.78
C LEU A 200 -3.06 -11.85 -1.01
N GLN A 201 -3.11 -11.93 0.32
CA GLN A 201 -2.03 -11.47 1.20
C GLN A 201 -1.04 -12.63 1.39
N THR A 202 -0.24 -12.94 0.35
CA THR A 202 0.62 -14.14 0.33
C THR A 202 1.70 -14.09 1.40
N HIS A 203 2.15 -12.90 1.81
CA HIS A 203 3.08 -12.73 2.93
C HIS A 203 2.53 -13.35 4.23
N LYS A 204 1.23 -13.19 4.53
CA LYS A 204 0.58 -13.81 5.69
C LYS A 204 0.57 -15.35 5.59
N LEU A 205 0.40 -15.90 4.38
CA LEU A 205 0.36 -17.35 4.16
C LEU A 205 1.71 -18.03 4.39
N ILE A 206 2.81 -17.29 4.13
CA ILE A 206 4.18 -17.81 4.26
C ILE A 206 4.91 -17.28 5.51
N GLY A 207 4.20 -16.50 6.36
CA GLY A 207 4.74 -16.01 7.64
C GLY A 207 5.80 -14.94 7.49
N LEU A 208 5.78 -14.14 6.42
CA LEU A 208 6.63 -12.96 6.26
C LEU A 208 5.91 -11.69 6.74
N PRO A 209 6.68 -10.67 7.18
CA PRO A 209 6.09 -9.38 7.59
C PRO A 209 5.49 -8.62 6.41
#